data_91f175f44d3274cc0cfcf86082383f72
#
_entry.id   91f175f44d3274cc0cfcf86082383f72
#
_cell.length_a   1.000
_cell.length_b   1.000
_cell.length_c   1.000
_cell.angle_alpha   90.00
_cell.angle_beta   90.00
_cell.angle_gamma   90.00
#
_symmetry.space_group_name_H-M   'P 1'
#
loop_
_entity.id
_entity.type
_entity.pdbx_description
1 polymer ?
#
loop_
_entity_poly.entity_id
_entity_poly.type
_entity_poly.pdbx_seq_one_letter_code
_entity_poly.pdbx_strand_id
1 'polypeptide(L)'
;MRCVMMILGAFIYTVGLDLFLVPNSIIDGGVVGISLMAAELSGVSFSIFVVLINLPFLYLGYRAIGKGFTLSTLFSIVWMAIFSNFAHDFTPITTDPFLGSIFGGIILGIGVGLIIRNGGSLDGSEIVAIIFDKRSTFSVGEIVMAMNLVILGAAGFVYSWNSAMYSLIAYFIAYKMIDITITGLDESKGVMIITDAENSKNIADALNANLNRGVTIMYGEGGYLKQPKHVLYSVVTRLEIMRLKNTVYEVDPSAFITIQDVHDVFGGRFTKNGH
;
A
#
# COMPACT_ATOMS: atom_id res chain seq x y z
N MET A 1 7.24 -14.28 -13.43
CA MET A 1 6.48 -13.06 -13.20
C MET A 1 6.89 -12.37 -11.89
N ARG A 2 6.89 -13.06 -10.75
CA ARG A 2 7.26 -12.52 -9.43
C ARG A 2 8.63 -11.83 -9.39
N CYS A 3 9.71 -12.49 -9.86
CA CYS A 3 11.06 -11.91 -9.90
C CYS A 3 11.13 -10.65 -10.77
N VAL A 4 10.43 -10.62 -11.90
CA VAL A 4 10.39 -9.45 -12.80
C VAL A 4 9.75 -8.24 -12.09
N MET A 5 8.65 -8.46 -11.36
CA MET A 5 8.00 -7.41 -10.58
C MET A 5 8.88 -6.89 -9.45
N MET A 6 9.68 -7.75 -8.82
CA MET A 6 10.64 -7.33 -7.80
C MET A 6 11.79 -6.49 -8.39
N ILE A 7 12.33 -6.89 -9.55
CA ILE A 7 13.35 -6.10 -10.25
C ILE A 7 12.77 -4.74 -10.65
N LEU A 8 11.55 -4.72 -11.20
CA LEU A 8 10.86 -3.48 -11.57
C LEU A 8 10.62 -2.60 -10.32
N GLY A 9 10.19 -3.19 -9.21
CA GLY A 9 10.00 -2.48 -7.95
C GLY A 9 11.30 -1.88 -7.43
N ALA A 10 12.41 -2.64 -7.46
CA ALA A 10 13.73 -2.16 -7.07
C ALA A 10 14.23 -1.01 -7.98
N PHE A 11 13.99 -1.11 -9.29
CA PHE A 11 14.30 -0.04 -10.24
C PHE A 11 13.50 1.23 -9.96
N ILE A 12 12.17 1.11 -9.80
CA ILE A 12 11.28 2.25 -9.48
C ILE A 12 11.70 2.90 -8.16
N TYR A 13 11.98 2.09 -7.13
CA TYR A 13 12.47 2.59 -5.84
C TYR A 13 13.76 3.41 -6.01
N THR A 14 14.73 2.87 -6.73
CA THR A 14 16.02 3.54 -6.97
C THR A 14 15.85 4.86 -7.71
N VAL A 15 14.96 4.92 -8.70
CA VAL A 15 14.62 6.18 -9.39
C VAL A 15 14.08 7.21 -8.40
N GLY A 16 13.15 6.82 -7.52
CA GLY A 16 12.61 7.70 -6.47
C GLY A 16 13.70 8.18 -5.50
N LEU A 17 14.53 7.27 -5.04
CA LEU A 17 15.59 7.57 -4.08
C LEU A 17 16.70 8.43 -4.70
N ASP A 18 17.38 7.93 -5.73
CA ASP A 18 18.63 8.51 -6.22
C ASP A 18 18.44 9.72 -7.16
N LEU A 19 17.29 9.84 -7.84
CA LEU A 19 17.04 10.94 -8.78
C LEU A 19 16.12 12.03 -8.23
N PHE A 20 15.39 11.76 -7.13
CA PHE A 20 14.50 12.75 -6.53
C PHE A 20 14.88 13.09 -5.08
N LEU A 21 15.07 12.10 -4.20
CA LEU A 21 15.27 12.35 -2.77
C LEU A 21 16.71 12.75 -2.43
N VAL A 22 17.67 11.91 -2.75
CA VAL A 22 19.09 12.12 -2.40
C VAL A 22 19.63 13.44 -2.92
N PRO A 23 19.40 13.87 -4.19
CA PRO A 23 19.91 15.12 -4.70
C PRO A 23 19.35 16.36 -3.99
N ASN A 24 18.18 16.23 -3.37
CA ASN A 24 17.53 17.30 -2.62
C ASN A 24 17.81 17.23 -1.11
N SER A 25 18.79 16.42 -0.67
CA SER A 25 19.10 16.18 0.73
C SER A 25 17.92 15.70 1.55
N ILE A 26 16.96 15.01 0.88
CA ILE A 26 15.83 14.36 1.52
C ILE A 26 16.27 12.96 1.89
N ILE A 27 16.16 12.65 3.17
CA ILE A 27 16.69 11.41 3.73
C ILE A 27 15.61 10.34 3.59
N ASP A 28 16.01 9.15 3.17
CA ASP A 28 15.18 7.98 3.26
C ASP A 28 15.02 7.57 4.74
N GLY A 29 13.93 6.93 5.10
CA GLY A 29 13.72 6.43 6.45
C GLY A 29 14.32 5.03 6.64
N GLY A 30 13.92 4.39 7.73
CA GLY A 30 14.26 3.01 8.00
C GLY A 30 15.76 2.75 8.13
N VAL A 31 16.14 1.53 7.81
CA VAL A 31 17.54 1.08 7.82
C VAL A 31 18.35 1.78 6.73
N VAL A 32 17.74 2.11 5.60
CA VAL A 32 18.37 2.87 4.53
C VAL A 32 18.77 4.25 5.02
N GLY A 33 17.88 4.97 5.70
CA GLY A 33 18.17 6.29 6.28
C GLY A 33 19.27 6.24 7.35
N ILE A 34 19.23 5.24 8.23
CA ILE A 34 20.29 5.01 9.21
C ILE A 34 21.63 4.72 8.50
N SER A 35 21.59 3.95 7.40
CA SER A 35 22.79 3.61 6.62
C SER A 35 23.37 4.83 5.89
N LEU A 36 22.52 5.73 5.39
CA LEU A 36 22.94 7.02 4.80
C LEU A 36 23.61 7.91 5.85
N MET A 37 22.99 8.05 7.04
CA MET A 37 23.58 8.81 8.13
C MET A 37 24.92 8.24 8.57
N ALA A 38 25.03 6.91 8.69
CA ALA A 38 26.27 6.24 9.05
C ALA A 38 27.37 6.42 7.99
N ALA A 39 27.01 6.39 6.72
CA ALA A 39 27.93 6.63 5.60
C ALA A 39 28.46 8.07 5.61
N GLU A 40 27.57 9.05 5.80
CA GLU A 40 27.93 10.47 5.88
C GLU A 40 28.90 10.76 7.04
N LEU A 41 28.60 10.21 8.21
CA LEU A 41 29.44 10.44 9.41
C LEU A 41 30.78 9.70 9.38
N SER A 42 30.89 8.56 8.69
CA SER A 42 32.07 7.70 8.70
C SER A 42 32.94 7.81 7.46
N GLY A 43 32.41 8.33 6.35
CA GLY A 43 33.06 8.34 5.04
C GLY A 43 33.14 6.95 4.37
N VAL A 44 32.48 5.94 4.94
CA VAL A 44 32.42 4.57 4.39
C VAL A 44 31.22 4.46 3.44
N SER A 45 31.35 3.64 2.39
CA SER A 45 30.30 3.45 1.39
C SER A 45 28.95 3.05 1.99
N PHE A 46 27.89 3.72 1.56
CA PHE A 46 26.49 3.42 1.87
C PHE A 46 26.14 1.94 1.70
N SER A 47 26.60 1.34 0.59
CA SER A 47 26.31 -0.07 0.27
C SER A 47 26.77 -1.05 1.35
N ILE A 48 27.86 -0.73 2.07
CA ILE A 48 28.35 -1.57 3.17
C ILE A 48 27.40 -1.49 4.35
N PHE A 49 26.99 -0.28 4.74
CA PHE A 49 26.09 -0.07 5.87
C PHE A 49 24.70 -0.65 5.61
N VAL A 50 24.15 -0.47 4.41
CA VAL A 50 22.81 -0.99 4.10
C VAL A 50 22.76 -2.51 4.18
N VAL A 51 23.82 -3.20 3.78
CA VAL A 51 23.89 -4.66 3.91
C VAL A 51 24.08 -5.06 5.39
N LEU A 52 25.04 -4.46 6.09
CA LEU A 52 25.35 -4.85 7.47
C LEU A 52 24.19 -4.60 8.43
N ILE A 53 23.55 -3.43 8.33
CA ILE A 53 22.45 -3.06 9.23
C ILE A 53 21.18 -3.86 8.90
N ASN A 54 20.99 -4.29 7.65
CA ASN A 54 19.86 -5.15 7.28
C ASN A 54 20.02 -6.62 7.72
N LEU A 55 21.23 -7.13 8.00
CA LEU A 55 21.45 -8.53 8.39
C LEU A 55 20.59 -8.99 9.59
N PRO A 56 20.50 -8.28 10.72
CA PRO A 56 19.66 -8.68 11.84
C PRO A 56 18.17 -8.71 11.46
N PHE A 57 17.71 -7.79 10.63
CA PHE A 57 16.32 -7.77 10.15
C PHE A 57 16.03 -8.91 9.17
N LEU A 58 16.95 -9.25 8.31
CA LEU A 58 16.86 -10.46 7.45
C LEU A 58 16.76 -11.73 8.29
N TYR A 59 17.52 -11.83 9.39
CA TYR A 59 17.40 -12.95 10.31
C TYR A 59 16.02 -12.99 11.01
N LEU A 60 15.48 -11.84 11.43
CA LEU A 60 14.13 -11.74 11.97
C LEU A 60 13.08 -12.17 10.92
N GLY A 61 13.20 -11.69 9.70
CA GLY A 61 12.35 -12.08 8.57
C GLY A 61 12.40 -13.59 8.29
N TYR A 62 13.60 -14.17 8.37
CA TYR A 62 13.77 -15.61 8.23
C TYR A 62 13.00 -16.41 9.30
N ARG A 63 13.06 -15.99 10.55
CA ARG A 63 12.39 -16.66 11.66
C ARG A 63 10.88 -16.42 11.72
N ALA A 64 10.44 -15.21 11.40
CA ALA A 64 9.05 -14.81 11.58
C ALA A 64 8.18 -15.06 10.33
N ILE A 65 8.76 -14.95 9.13
CA ILE A 65 8.03 -15.05 7.87
C ILE A 65 8.46 -16.31 7.08
N GLY A 66 9.76 -16.56 6.99
CA GLY A 66 10.31 -17.77 6.39
C GLY A 66 11.35 -17.56 5.29
N LYS A 67 11.94 -18.66 4.82
CA LYS A 67 13.05 -18.68 3.84
C LYS A 67 12.72 -17.97 2.52
N GLY A 68 11.50 -18.18 2.00
CA GLY A 68 11.09 -17.61 0.71
C GLY A 68 11.05 -16.09 0.74
N PHE A 69 10.54 -15.51 1.81
CA PHE A 69 10.52 -14.06 2.03
C PHE A 69 11.95 -13.49 2.13
N THR A 70 12.80 -14.10 2.95
CA THR A 70 14.19 -13.65 3.15
C THR A 70 15.00 -13.66 1.86
N LEU A 71 14.86 -14.73 1.04
CA LEU A 71 15.52 -14.80 -0.26
C LEU A 71 14.99 -13.74 -1.22
N SER A 72 13.69 -13.50 -1.23
CA SER A 72 13.07 -12.44 -2.04
C SER A 72 13.56 -11.05 -1.62
N THR A 73 13.66 -10.80 -0.33
CA THR A 73 14.16 -9.53 0.23
C THR A 73 15.64 -9.33 -0.13
N LEU A 74 16.47 -10.35 0.08
CA LEU A 74 17.88 -10.29 -0.30
C LEU A 74 18.05 -10.02 -1.81
N PHE A 75 17.24 -10.68 -2.63
CA PHE A 75 17.21 -10.48 -4.08
C PHE A 75 16.86 -9.03 -4.44
N SER A 76 15.85 -8.45 -3.78
CA SER A 76 15.42 -7.05 -4.01
C SER A 76 16.48 -6.05 -3.56
N ILE A 77 17.12 -6.27 -2.41
CA ILE A 77 18.20 -5.41 -1.88
C ILE A 77 19.41 -5.44 -2.83
N VAL A 78 19.79 -6.60 -3.36
CA VAL A 78 20.91 -6.73 -4.32
C VAL A 78 20.60 -5.95 -5.60
N TRP A 79 19.40 -6.07 -6.17
CA TRP A 79 19.03 -5.33 -7.36
C TRP A 79 18.94 -3.83 -7.11
N MET A 80 18.41 -3.40 -5.97
CA MET A 80 18.42 -2.00 -5.55
C MET A 80 19.86 -1.48 -5.49
N ALA A 81 20.77 -2.19 -4.82
CA ALA A 81 22.17 -1.77 -4.72
C ALA A 81 22.87 -1.67 -6.08
N ILE A 82 22.58 -2.60 -7.02
CA ILE A 82 23.07 -2.55 -8.39
C ILE A 82 22.54 -1.29 -9.10
N PHE A 83 21.23 -1.06 -9.07
CA PHE A 83 20.62 0.10 -9.74
C PHE A 83 21.10 1.42 -9.14
N SER A 84 21.22 1.52 -7.82
CA SER A 84 21.72 2.72 -7.13
C SER A 84 23.17 3.03 -7.53
N ASN A 85 24.01 2.01 -7.68
CA ASN A 85 25.38 2.21 -8.16
C ASN A 85 25.44 2.79 -9.59
N PHE A 86 24.49 2.41 -10.47
CA PHE A 86 24.37 2.98 -11.80
C PHE A 86 23.70 4.35 -11.80
N ALA A 87 22.75 4.57 -10.90
CA ALA A 87 21.99 5.81 -10.83
C ALA A 87 22.82 7.01 -10.37
N HIS A 88 23.93 6.79 -9.69
CA HIS A 88 24.83 7.83 -9.20
C HIS A 88 25.37 8.74 -10.34
N ASP A 89 25.51 8.22 -11.56
CA ASP A 89 26.04 8.97 -12.70
C ASP A 89 24.96 9.79 -13.45
N PHE A 90 23.69 9.66 -13.06
CA PHE A 90 22.60 10.38 -13.70
C PHE A 90 22.35 11.75 -13.09
N THR A 91 21.96 12.70 -13.93
CA THR A 91 21.54 14.04 -13.47
C THR A 91 20.23 13.94 -12.70
N PRO A 92 20.09 14.67 -11.58
CA PRO A 92 18.83 14.77 -10.86
C PRO A 92 17.67 15.22 -11.75
N ILE A 93 16.50 14.64 -11.57
CA ILE A 93 15.31 15.05 -12.35
C ILE A 93 14.81 16.41 -11.87
N THR A 94 14.94 16.70 -10.59
CA THR A 94 14.59 17.99 -10.00
C THR A 94 15.57 18.35 -8.88
N THR A 95 15.84 19.62 -8.74
CA THR A 95 16.62 20.21 -7.62
C THR A 95 15.72 21.00 -6.66
N ASP A 96 14.41 20.94 -6.85
CA ASP A 96 13.43 21.52 -5.95
C ASP A 96 13.07 20.50 -4.86
N PRO A 97 13.37 20.77 -3.58
CA PRO A 97 13.12 19.80 -2.50
C PRO A 97 11.63 19.48 -2.32
N PHE A 98 10.74 20.43 -2.61
CA PHE A 98 9.29 20.20 -2.49
C PHE A 98 8.79 19.22 -3.58
N LEU A 99 9.17 19.46 -4.83
CA LEU A 99 8.85 18.56 -5.93
C LEU A 99 9.54 17.20 -5.73
N GLY A 100 10.80 17.21 -5.28
CA GLY A 100 11.54 16.00 -4.92
C GLY A 100 10.83 15.17 -3.88
N SER A 101 10.30 15.78 -2.82
CA SER A 101 9.59 15.06 -1.76
C SER A 101 8.28 14.45 -2.24
N ILE A 102 7.51 15.16 -3.08
CA ILE A 102 6.22 14.65 -3.59
C ILE A 102 6.43 13.52 -4.59
N PHE A 103 7.15 13.79 -5.67
CA PHE A 103 7.32 12.80 -6.75
C PHE A 103 8.23 11.65 -6.32
N GLY A 104 9.28 11.96 -5.55
CA GLY A 104 10.14 10.94 -4.96
C GLY A 104 9.35 10.00 -4.03
N GLY A 105 8.52 10.55 -3.14
CA GLY A 105 7.65 9.77 -2.27
C GLY A 105 6.65 8.87 -3.01
N ILE A 106 6.01 9.40 -4.09
CA ILE A 106 5.10 8.61 -4.94
C ILE A 106 5.85 7.43 -5.57
N ILE A 107 6.97 7.70 -6.23
CA ILE A 107 7.73 6.71 -6.99
C ILE A 107 8.32 5.66 -6.04
N LEU A 108 8.92 6.11 -4.95
CA LEU A 108 9.47 5.24 -3.90
C LEU A 108 8.39 4.31 -3.33
N GLY A 109 7.23 4.87 -2.94
CA GLY A 109 6.13 4.09 -2.38
C GLY A 109 5.57 3.04 -3.34
N ILE A 110 5.50 3.34 -4.66
CA ILE A 110 5.13 2.35 -5.68
C ILE A 110 6.17 1.23 -5.74
N GLY A 111 7.47 1.57 -5.75
CA GLY A 111 8.56 0.60 -5.78
C GLY A 111 8.53 -0.37 -4.61
N VAL A 112 8.44 0.17 -3.39
CA VAL A 112 8.31 -0.59 -2.14
C VAL A 112 7.07 -1.48 -2.17
N GLY A 113 5.91 -0.89 -2.47
CA GLY A 113 4.64 -1.60 -2.50
C GLY A 113 4.64 -2.78 -3.48
N LEU A 114 5.26 -2.63 -4.67
CA LEU A 114 5.41 -3.72 -5.64
C LEU A 114 6.24 -4.87 -5.08
N ILE A 115 7.31 -4.59 -4.36
CA ILE A 115 8.17 -5.61 -3.78
C ILE A 115 7.46 -6.33 -2.64
N ILE A 116 6.80 -5.60 -1.73
CA ILE A 116 6.05 -6.17 -0.62
C ILE A 116 4.90 -7.04 -1.13
N ARG A 117 4.14 -6.56 -2.11
CA ARG A 117 3.04 -7.32 -2.75
C ARG A 117 3.52 -8.63 -3.36
N ASN A 118 4.78 -8.68 -3.84
CA ASN A 118 5.40 -9.89 -4.37
C ASN A 118 6.15 -10.71 -3.32
N GLY A 119 6.02 -10.39 -2.04
CA GLY A 119 6.53 -11.14 -0.90
C GLY A 119 8.02 -10.98 -0.66
N GLY A 120 8.53 -9.78 -0.84
CA GLY A 120 9.85 -9.31 -0.45
C GLY A 120 9.75 -8.02 0.35
N SER A 121 10.89 -7.40 0.60
CA SER A 121 11.08 -6.10 1.23
C SER A 121 12.36 -5.47 0.70
N LEU A 122 12.56 -4.18 0.89
CA LEU A 122 13.83 -3.49 0.59
C LEU A 122 14.58 -3.08 1.84
N ASP A 123 13.87 -2.97 2.95
CA ASP A 123 14.40 -2.41 4.18
C ASP A 123 13.98 -3.18 5.43
N GLY A 124 14.83 -3.13 6.45
CA GLY A 124 14.58 -3.78 7.74
C GLY A 124 13.36 -3.23 8.47
N SER A 125 13.07 -1.94 8.35
CA SER A 125 11.87 -1.34 8.94
C SER A 125 10.59 -1.92 8.35
N GLU A 126 10.56 -2.18 7.04
CA GLU A 126 9.47 -2.84 6.35
C GLU A 126 9.29 -4.29 6.82
N ILE A 127 10.39 -5.02 7.06
CA ILE A 127 10.33 -6.39 7.62
C ILE A 127 9.62 -6.37 8.96
N VAL A 128 9.98 -5.42 9.84
CA VAL A 128 9.33 -5.24 11.13
C VAL A 128 7.85 -4.91 10.93
N ALA A 129 7.53 -3.97 10.03
CA ALA A 129 6.16 -3.58 9.73
C ALA A 129 5.30 -4.75 9.23
N ILE A 130 5.82 -5.57 8.31
CA ILE A 130 5.13 -6.78 7.80
C ILE A 130 4.89 -7.81 8.91
N ILE A 131 5.79 -7.93 9.89
CA ILE A 131 5.61 -8.82 11.03
C ILE A 131 4.51 -8.30 11.95
N PHE A 132 4.46 -7.00 12.19
CA PHE A 132 3.48 -6.35 13.05
C PHE A 132 2.10 -6.26 12.41
N ASP A 133 1.99 -5.98 11.11
CA ASP A 133 0.73 -5.93 10.34
C ASP A 133 -0.10 -7.21 10.56
N LYS A 134 0.54 -8.38 10.55
CA LYS A 134 -0.13 -9.66 10.83
C LYS A 134 -0.79 -9.77 12.22
N ARG A 135 -0.47 -8.89 13.14
CA ARG A 135 -0.91 -8.92 14.55
C ARG A 135 -1.60 -7.64 15.00
N SER A 136 -1.68 -6.64 14.15
CA SER A 136 -2.26 -5.32 14.47
C SER A 136 -3.31 -4.94 13.42
N THR A 137 -4.07 -3.89 13.72
CA THR A 137 -5.02 -3.27 12.79
C THR A 137 -4.40 -2.17 11.93
N PHE A 138 -3.12 -1.90 12.14
CA PHE A 138 -2.38 -0.87 11.39
C PHE A 138 -1.82 -1.45 10.11
N SER A 139 -1.87 -0.68 9.01
CA SER A 139 -1.27 -1.06 7.74
C SER A 139 0.26 -1.07 7.80
N VAL A 140 0.90 -1.77 6.85
CA VAL A 140 2.36 -1.75 6.71
C VAL A 140 2.88 -0.33 6.58
N GLY A 141 2.23 0.50 5.75
CA GLY A 141 2.62 1.90 5.55
C GLY A 141 2.52 2.73 6.83
N GLU A 142 1.46 2.56 7.63
CA GLU A 142 1.29 3.27 8.90
C GLU A 142 2.38 2.89 9.92
N ILE A 143 2.75 1.62 10.00
CA ILE A 143 3.81 1.15 10.89
C ILE A 143 5.17 1.71 10.45
N VAL A 144 5.48 1.64 9.15
CA VAL A 144 6.69 2.23 8.57
C VAL A 144 6.75 3.73 8.85
N MET A 145 5.63 4.45 8.65
CA MET A 145 5.56 5.88 8.93
C MET A 145 5.84 6.20 10.40
N ALA A 146 5.28 5.44 11.33
CA ALA A 146 5.51 5.64 12.76
C ALA A 146 6.98 5.41 13.16
N MET A 147 7.62 4.37 12.61
CA MET A 147 9.05 4.11 12.82
C MET A 147 9.92 5.23 12.23
N ASN A 148 9.58 5.68 11.03
CA ASN A 148 10.33 6.72 10.33
C ASN A 148 10.21 8.09 10.99
N LEU A 149 9.11 8.38 11.67
CA LEU A 149 8.98 9.63 12.45
C LEU A 149 10.10 9.78 13.47
N VAL A 150 10.48 8.68 14.13
CA VAL A 150 11.59 8.67 15.12
C VAL A 150 12.94 8.83 14.41
N ILE A 151 13.16 8.09 13.32
CA ILE A 151 14.43 8.11 12.57
C ILE A 151 14.66 9.47 11.92
N LEU A 152 13.64 10.04 11.29
CA LEU A 152 13.70 11.35 10.64
C LEU A 152 13.82 12.49 11.66
N GLY A 153 13.22 12.32 12.85
CA GLY A 153 13.47 13.24 13.96
C GLY A 153 14.95 13.28 14.36
N ALA A 154 15.60 12.12 14.45
CA ALA A 154 17.04 12.05 14.69
C ALA A 154 17.87 12.62 13.54
N ALA A 155 17.47 12.40 12.30
CA ALA A 155 18.14 12.93 11.12
C ALA A 155 18.14 14.46 11.05
N GLY A 156 17.13 15.12 11.64
CA GLY A 156 17.07 16.58 11.75
C GLY A 156 18.28 17.19 12.51
N PHE A 157 18.86 16.44 13.44
CA PHE A 157 20.07 16.86 14.15
C PHE A 157 21.37 16.59 13.37
N VAL A 158 21.37 15.60 12.47
CA VAL A 158 22.56 15.22 11.66
C VAL A 158 22.68 16.10 10.42
N TYR A 159 21.57 16.33 9.72
CA TYR A 159 21.57 17.09 8.45
C TYR A 159 21.01 18.50 8.66
N SER A 160 19.69 18.65 8.61
CA SER A 160 18.98 19.89 8.88
C SER A 160 17.51 19.63 9.18
N TRP A 161 16.88 20.53 9.92
CA TRP A 161 15.44 20.47 10.16
C TRP A 161 14.60 20.60 8.89
N ASN A 162 15.07 21.39 7.89
CA ASN A 162 14.39 21.51 6.60
C ASN A 162 14.40 20.17 5.87
N SER A 163 15.54 19.49 5.80
CA SER A 163 15.67 18.16 5.19
C SER A 163 14.77 17.15 5.89
N ALA A 164 14.73 17.14 7.22
CA ALA A 164 13.86 16.26 7.99
C ALA A 164 12.38 16.52 7.72
N MET A 165 11.94 17.77 7.58
CA MET A 165 10.54 18.13 7.26
C MET A 165 10.17 17.68 5.83
N TYR A 166 11.03 17.89 4.84
CA TYR A 166 10.81 17.38 3.48
C TYR A 166 10.80 15.85 3.43
N SER A 167 11.66 15.19 4.20
CA SER A 167 11.66 13.75 4.34
C SER A 167 10.35 13.24 4.95
N LEU A 168 9.79 13.96 5.93
CA LEU A 168 8.49 13.62 6.52
C LEU A 168 7.36 13.71 5.50
N ILE A 169 7.38 14.74 4.63
CA ILE A 169 6.41 14.88 3.53
C ILE A 169 6.56 13.72 2.55
N ALA A 170 7.78 13.41 2.12
CA ALA A 170 8.06 12.30 1.21
C ALA A 170 7.53 10.97 1.77
N TYR A 171 7.77 10.71 3.05
CA TYR A 171 7.30 9.50 3.73
C TYR A 171 5.79 9.46 3.94
N PHE A 172 5.16 10.60 4.25
CA PHE A 172 3.71 10.68 4.31
C PHE A 172 3.05 10.29 2.98
N ILE A 173 3.65 10.68 1.87
CA ILE A 173 3.19 10.31 0.53
C ILE A 173 3.52 8.84 0.25
N ALA A 174 4.75 8.43 0.57
CA ALA A 174 5.22 7.07 0.32
C ALA A 174 4.36 6.01 1.03
N TYR A 175 4.00 6.20 2.32
CA TYR A 175 3.19 5.21 3.03
C TYR A 175 1.80 5.03 2.38
N LYS A 176 1.19 6.11 1.91
CA LYS A 176 -0.08 6.04 1.16
C LYS A 176 0.06 5.26 -0.13
N MET A 177 1.16 5.50 -0.85
CA MET A 177 1.43 4.80 -2.10
C MET A 177 1.79 3.32 -1.87
N ILE A 178 2.48 3.00 -0.79
CA ILE A 178 2.74 1.62 -0.37
C ILE A 178 1.41 0.88 -0.16
N ASP A 179 0.52 1.43 0.65
CA ASP A 179 -0.76 0.80 0.96
C ASP A 179 -1.62 0.62 -0.30
N ILE A 180 -1.74 1.66 -1.14
CA ILE A 180 -2.46 1.59 -2.42
C ILE A 180 -1.86 0.51 -3.34
N THR A 181 -0.53 0.39 -3.38
CA THR A 181 0.15 -0.56 -4.26
C THR A 181 0.02 -2.00 -3.76
N ILE A 182 0.06 -2.21 -2.44
CA ILE A 182 -0.11 -3.53 -1.80
C ILE A 182 -1.56 -4.00 -1.97
N THR A 183 -2.53 -3.19 -1.57
CA THR A 183 -3.96 -3.53 -1.61
C THR A 183 -4.51 -3.53 -3.02
N GLY A 184 -3.93 -2.70 -3.89
CA GLY A 184 -4.44 -2.44 -5.24
C GLY A 184 -5.67 -1.53 -5.20
N LEU A 185 -6.25 -1.33 -6.37
CA LEU A 185 -7.51 -0.58 -6.53
C LEU A 185 -8.75 -1.43 -6.22
N ASP A 186 -8.56 -2.71 -5.90
CA ASP A 186 -9.64 -3.68 -5.64
C ASP A 186 -10.10 -3.61 -4.16
N GLU A 187 -10.45 -2.41 -3.70
CA GLU A 187 -11.11 -2.24 -2.41
C GLU A 187 -12.49 -2.92 -2.45
N SER A 188 -12.71 -3.84 -1.51
CA SER A 188 -14.02 -4.45 -1.30
C SER A 188 -14.94 -3.46 -0.63
N LYS A 189 -16.15 -3.30 -1.17
CA LYS A 189 -17.20 -2.42 -0.63
C LYS A 189 -18.42 -3.26 -0.30
N GLY A 190 -18.91 -3.13 0.92
CA GLY A 190 -20.21 -3.64 1.33
C GLY A 190 -21.30 -2.68 0.87
N VAL A 191 -22.26 -3.17 0.12
CA VAL A 191 -23.39 -2.39 -0.36
C VAL A 191 -24.65 -2.91 0.28
N MET A 192 -25.37 -2.01 0.94
CA MET A 192 -26.68 -2.28 1.50
C MET A 192 -27.73 -1.48 0.70
N ILE A 193 -28.73 -2.20 0.16
CA ILE A 193 -29.79 -1.64 -0.67
C ILE A 193 -31.10 -1.86 0.05
N ILE A 194 -31.80 -0.79 0.41
CA ILE A 194 -33.11 -0.84 1.06
C ILE A 194 -34.17 -0.51 -0.01
N THR A 195 -35.08 -1.44 -0.22
CA THR A 195 -36.12 -1.36 -1.26
C THR A 195 -37.44 -1.92 -0.74
N ASP A 196 -38.51 -1.71 -1.48
CA ASP A 196 -39.79 -2.34 -1.22
C ASP A 196 -39.75 -3.85 -1.46
N ALA A 197 -40.55 -4.60 -0.72
CA ALA A 197 -40.55 -6.05 -0.76
C ALA A 197 -40.75 -6.60 -2.19
N GLU A 198 -41.57 -5.90 -3.01
CA GLU A 198 -41.92 -6.28 -4.38
C GLU A 198 -40.72 -6.23 -5.34
N ASN A 199 -39.81 -5.25 -5.15
CA ASN A 199 -38.68 -5.03 -6.05
C ASN A 199 -37.41 -5.85 -5.65
N SER A 200 -37.38 -6.37 -4.45
CA SER A 200 -36.18 -6.98 -3.87
C SER A 200 -35.66 -8.16 -4.69
N LYS A 201 -36.54 -9.04 -5.15
CA LYS A 201 -36.14 -10.21 -5.94
C LYS A 201 -35.61 -9.80 -7.32
N ASN A 202 -36.31 -8.85 -7.97
CA ASN A 202 -35.89 -8.35 -9.29
C ASN A 202 -34.51 -7.69 -9.24
N ILE A 203 -34.21 -6.91 -8.16
CA ILE A 203 -32.90 -6.31 -7.95
C ILE A 203 -31.85 -7.40 -7.71
N ALA A 204 -32.15 -8.41 -6.89
CA ALA A 204 -31.22 -9.49 -6.62
C ALA A 204 -30.87 -10.30 -7.88
N ASP A 205 -31.89 -10.62 -8.70
CA ASP A 205 -31.71 -11.34 -9.95
C ASP A 205 -30.90 -10.49 -10.96
N ALA A 206 -31.20 -9.21 -11.09
CA ALA A 206 -30.48 -8.28 -11.97
C ALA A 206 -29.00 -8.11 -11.53
N LEU A 207 -28.72 -7.99 -10.24
CA LEU A 207 -27.34 -7.88 -9.72
C LEU A 207 -26.56 -9.18 -9.96
N ASN A 208 -27.20 -10.32 -9.75
CA ASN A 208 -26.58 -11.62 -10.03
C ASN A 208 -26.26 -11.78 -11.53
N ALA A 209 -27.19 -11.44 -12.41
CA ALA A 209 -27.01 -11.53 -13.85
C ALA A 209 -25.92 -10.57 -14.37
N ASN A 210 -25.93 -9.31 -13.91
CA ASN A 210 -25.04 -8.27 -14.43
C ASN A 210 -23.64 -8.26 -13.81
N LEU A 211 -23.51 -8.61 -12.52
CA LEU A 211 -22.28 -8.50 -11.77
C LEU A 211 -21.72 -9.86 -11.31
N ASN A 212 -22.51 -10.93 -11.47
CA ASN A 212 -22.15 -12.26 -10.93
C ASN A 212 -21.76 -12.22 -9.44
N ARG A 213 -22.47 -11.39 -8.65
CA ARG A 213 -22.26 -11.21 -7.22
C ARG A 213 -23.42 -11.79 -6.42
N GLY A 214 -23.09 -12.47 -5.34
CA GLY A 214 -24.10 -12.97 -4.41
C GLY A 214 -24.80 -11.82 -3.69
N VAL A 215 -26.12 -11.95 -3.54
CA VAL A 215 -26.96 -11.01 -2.82
C VAL A 215 -27.66 -11.73 -1.68
N THR A 216 -27.55 -11.20 -0.47
CA THR A 216 -28.30 -11.70 0.70
C THR A 216 -29.47 -10.78 0.96
N ILE A 217 -30.69 -11.33 1.01
CA ILE A 217 -31.90 -10.58 1.33
C ILE A 217 -32.22 -10.75 2.81
N MET A 218 -32.35 -9.63 3.50
CA MET A 218 -32.78 -9.55 4.90
C MET A 218 -34.17 -8.88 4.93
N TYR A 219 -35.04 -9.40 5.76
CA TYR A 219 -36.40 -8.90 5.89
C TYR A 219 -36.47 -7.89 7.04
N GLY A 220 -37.14 -6.79 6.80
CA GLY A 220 -37.27 -5.72 7.76
C GLY A 220 -38.59 -4.96 7.61
N GLU A 221 -38.79 -3.99 8.46
CA GLU A 221 -39.95 -3.10 8.49
C GLU A 221 -39.50 -1.65 8.57
N GLY A 222 -40.13 -0.79 7.81
CA GLY A 222 -39.91 0.66 7.89
C GLY A 222 -40.36 1.22 9.25
N GLY A 223 -39.44 1.85 9.98
CA GLY A 223 -39.70 2.32 11.34
C GLY A 223 -40.86 3.32 11.47
N TYR A 224 -41.11 4.13 10.45
CA TYR A 224 -42.16 5.16 10.46
C TYR A 224 -43.51 4.66 9.90
N LEU A 225 -43.49 4.15 8.67
CA LEU A 225 -44.73 3.73 7.97
C LEU A 225 -45.14 2.29 8.27
N LYS A 226 -44.34 1.54 9.01
CA LYS A 226 -44.60 0.14 9.34
C LYS A 226 -44.82 -0.76 8.11
N GLN A 227 -44.27 -0.36 6.96
CA GLN A 227 -44.37 -1.11 5.72
C GLN A 227 -43.23 -2.12 5.61
N PRO A 228 -43.45 -3.31 4.99
CA PRO A 228 -42.40 -4.28 4.75
C PRO A 228 -41.31 -3.67 3.85
N LYS A 229 -40.08 -3.74 4.29
CA LYS A 229 -38.87 -3.36 3.53
C LYS A 229 -37.90 -4.53 3.49
N HIS A 230 -37.25 -4.71 2.36
CA HIS A 230 -36.17 -5.68 2.24
C HIS A 230 -34.84 -4.95 2.14
N VAL A 231 -33.83 -5.53 2.81
CA VAL A 231 -32.46 -5.03 2.80
C VAL A 231 -31.61 -6.07 2.06
N LEU A 232 -31.11 -5.68 0.91
CA LEU A 232 -30.20 -6.52 0.13
C LEU A 232 -28.76 -6.13 0.48
N TYR A 233 -27.97 -7.13 0.85
CA TYR A 233 -26.55 -6.96 1.12
C TYR A 233 -25.73 -7.69 0.08
N SER A 234 -24.76 -6.98 -0.50
CA SER A 234 -23.80 -7.55 -1.45
C SER A 234 -22.42 -6.93 -1.23
N VAL A 235 -21.37 -7.70 -1.52
CA VAL A 235 -20.00 -7.21 -1.53
C VAL A 235 -19.52 -7.13 -2.96
N VAL A 236 -19.02 -5.95 -3.35
CA VAL A 236 -18.54 -5.64 -4.70
C VAL A 236 -17.18 -4.97 -4.63
N THR A 237 -16.48 -4.90 -5.76
CA THR A 237 -15.27 -4.08 -5.86
C THR A 237 -15.63 -2.60 -6.09
N ARG A 238 -14.71 -1.70 -5.77
CA ARG A 238 -14.88 -0.26 -6.03
C ARG A 238 -15.24 0.05 -7.49
N LEU A 239 -14.71 -0.71 -8.44
CA LEU A 239 -14.96 -0.54 -9.86
C LEU A 239 -16.39 -0.95 -10.27
N GLU A 240 -17.01 -1.85 -9.51
CA GLU A 240 -18.37 -2.35 -9.79
C GLU A 240 -19.47 -1.45 -9.22
N ILE A 241 -19.16 -0.51 -8.34
CA ILE A 241 -20.14 0.35 -7.65
C ILE A 241 -21.03 1.07 -8.64
N MET A 242 -20.47 1.69 -9.69
CA MET A 242 -21.24 2.45 -10.65
C MET A 242 -22.22 1.55 -11.42
N ARG A 243 -21.75 0.37 -11.81
CA ARG A 243 -22.59 -0.63 -12.49
C ARG A 243 -23.70 -1.15 -11.59
N LEU A 244 -23.39 -1.41 -10.30
CA LEU A 244 -24.38 -1.80 -9.31
C LEU A 244 -25.46 -0.73 -9.13
N LYS A 245 -25.08 0.53 -8.96
CA LYS A 245 -26.02 1.65 -8.81
C LYS A 245 -26.98 1.74 -10.01
N ASN A 246 -26.44 1.68 -11.22
CA ASN A 246 -27.25 1.75 -12.43
C ASN A 246 -28.23 0.58 -12.48
N THR A 247 -27.76 -0.66 -12.24
CA THR A 247 -28.62 -1.85 -12.23
C THR A 247 -29.75 -1.75 -11.20
N VAL A 248 -29.48 -1.21 -10.00
CA VAL A 248 -30.51 -1.06 -8.97
C VAL A 248 -31.53 0.00 -9.37
N TYR A 249 -31.09 1.18 -9.82
CA TYR A 249 -31.98 2.28 -10.17
C TYR A 249 -32.79 2.04 -11.47
N GLU A 250 -32.35 1.13 -12.34
CA GLU A 250 -33.15 0.65 -13.49
C GLU A 250 -34.36 -0.15 -13.01
N VAL A 251 -34.27 -0.85 -11.87
CA VAL A 251 -35.38 -1.67 -11.33
C VAL A 251 -36.20 -0.86 -10.32
N ASP A 252 -35.57 -0.13 -9.43
CA ASP A 252 -36.22 0.70 -8.40
C ASP A 252 -35.49 2.05 -8.23
N PRO A 253 -35.99 3.11 -8.90
CA PRO A 253 -35.44 4.44 -8.76
C PRO A 253 -35.54 5.03 -7.34
N SER A 254 -36.39 4.47 -6.48
CA SER A 254 -36.58 4.90 -5.09
C SER A 254 -35.71 4.15 -4.08
N ALA A 255 -34.95 3.15 -4.53
CA ALA A 255 -34.10 2.35 -3.66
C ALA A 255 -33.05 3.21 -2.95
N PHE A 256 -32.86 2.96 -1.65
CA PHE A 256 -31.84 3.63 -0.85
C PHE A 256 -30.58 2.76 -0.77
N ILE A 257 -29.46 3.29 -1.23
CA ILE A 257 -28.20 2.57 -1.30
C ILE A 257 -27.17 3.19 -0.34
N THR A 258 -26.61 2.37 0.55
CA THR A 258 -25.45 2.76 1.36
C THR A 258 -24.24 1.92 0.98
N ILE A 259 -23.05 2.54 0.99
CA ILE A 259 -21.78 1.90 0.64
C ILE A 259 -20.85 2.07 1.82
N GLN A 260 -20.25 0.96 2.26
CA GLN A 260 -19.36 0.90 3.40
C GLN A 260 -18.04 0.26 2.99
N ASP A 261 -16.95 0.65 3.64
CA ASP A 261 -15.67 -0.01 3.47
C ASP A 261 -15.69 -1.38 4.16
N VAL A 262 -15.25 -2.40 3.43
CA VAL A 262 -15.06 -3.74 3.97
C VAL A 262 -13.57 -4.01 4.00
N HIS A 263 -13.06 -4.20 5.20
CA HIS A 263 -11.62 -4.38 5.42
C HIS A 263 -11.12 -5.66 4.73
N ASP A 264 -11.81 -6.79 4.96
CA ASP A 264 -11.48 -8.07 4.37
C ASP A 264 -12.71 -8.91 4.06
N VAL A 265 -12.62 -9.75 3.04
CA VAL A 265 -13.65 -10.71 2.65
C VAL A 265 -13.05 -12.09 2.55
N PHE A 266 -13.52 -13.01 3.39
CA PHE A 266 -13.09 -14.40 3.40
C PHE A 266 -14.22 -15.33 3.02
N GLY A 267 -13.97 -16.28 2.14
CA GLY A 267 -14.91 -17.32 1.74
C GLY A 267 -15.88 -16.93 0.63
N GLY A 268 -16.77 -17.88 0.27
CA GLY A 268 -17.73 -17.70 -0.81
C GLY A 268 -17.11 -17.72 -2.21
N ARG A 269 -17.90 -17.33 -3.21
CA ARG A 269 -17.47 -17.15 -4.61
C ARG A 269 -16.93 -15.74 -4.89
N PHE A 270 -16.49 -15.02 -3.86
CA PHE A 270 -15.88 -13.72 -4.02
C PHE A 270 -14.47 -13.90 -4.57
N THR A 271 -14.33 -14.08 -5.87
CA THR A 271 -13.04 -13.99 -6.54
C THR A 271 -12.75 -12.51 -6.74
N LYS A 272 -11.75 -11.98 -6.04
CA LYS A 272 -11.09 -10.75 -6.49
C LYS A 272 -10.64 -11.05 -7.93
N ASN A 273 -11.23 -10.35 -8.91
CA ASN A 273 -10.85 -10.53 -10.30
C ASN A 273 -9.34 -10.27 -10.43
N GLY A 274 -8.61 -11.28 -10.78
CA GLY A 274 -7.24 -11.10 -11.20
C GLY A 274 -6.24 -12.03 -10.54
N HIS A 275 -5.87 -12.97 -11.30
CA HIS A 275 -4.64 -13.74 -11.45
C HIS A 275 -4.60 -15.11 -10.84
#